data_2167558254a6c7e26af393ebe2a422f1
#
_entry.id   2167558254a6c7e26af393ebe2a422f1
#
_cell.length_a   1.000
_cell.length_b   1.000
_cell.length_c   1.000
_cell.angle_alpha   90.00
_cell.angle_beta   90.00
_cell.angle_gamma   90.00
#
_symmetry.space_group_name_H-M   'P 1'
#
loop_
_entity.id
_entity.type
_entity.pdbx_description
1 polymer ?
#
loop_
_entity_poly.entity_id
_entity_poly.type
_entity_poly.pdbx_seq_one_letter_code
_entity_poly.pdbx_strand_id
1 'polypeptide(L)'
;MMLETERLAIVEAAESDIGWIIAQENDEENRRFIWVGTYEEHLAEIADPGHRLLVIRRKDGVERVGYALVHLDFKSERFELRRIVIAQKGRGYGRESMEALMKYAFETLKFNRFWLDVYPDNAVGIKLYESLGLHRDGVLR
;
A
#
# COMPACT_ATOMS: atom_id res chain seq x y z
N MET A 1 12.49 6.11 3.02
CA MET A 1 11.43 6.74 2.27
C MET A 1 10.39 7.31 3.22
N MET A 2 10.06 8.55 3.05
CA MET A 2 8.98 9.20 3.81
C MET A 2 8.21 10.11 2.88
N LEU A 3 6.88 9.95 2.85
CA LEU A 3 6.00 10.80 2.07
C LEU A 3 5.03 11.51 3.00
N GLU A 4 4.74 12.77 2.70
CA GLU A 4 3.74 13.52 3.44
C GLU A 4 2.66 14.02 2.50
N THR A 5 1.41 13.97 2.96
CA THR A 5 0.26 14.53 2.27
C THR A 5 -0.36 15.60 3.17
N GLU A 6 -1.54 16.09 2.81
CA GLU A 6 -2.24 17.06 3.64
C GLU A 6 -2.51 16.52 5.06
N ARG A 7 -2.95 15.26 5.17
CA ARG A 7 -3.35 14.66 6.45
C ARG A 7 -2.48 13.52 6.92
N LEU A 8 -1.64 12.94 6.04
CA LEU A 8 -0.98 11.67 6.29
C LEU A 8 0.53 11.76 6.16
N ALA A 9 1.22 10.87 6.87
CA ALA A 9 2.63 10.58 6.68
C ALA A 9 2.76 9.08 6.37
N ILE A 10 3.46 8.77 5.28
CA ILE A 10 3.70 7.38 4.85
C ILE A 10 5.18 7.14 5.07
N VAL A 11 5.49 6.23 5.99
CA VAL A 11 6.87 5.98 6.44
C VAL A 11 7.20 4.50 6.38
N GLU A 12 8.49 4.19 6.29
CA GLU A 12 8.92 2.80 6.32
C GLU A 12 8.63 2.20 7.69
N ALA A 13 8.07 0.98 7.68
CA ALA A 13 7.72 0.29 8.91
C ALA A 13 8.98 -0.13 9.69
N ALA A 14 8.88 -0.05 11.00
CA ALA A 14 9.86 -0.64 11.90
C ALA A 14 9.37 -2.03 12.32
N GLU A 15 10.25 -2.83 12.89
CA GLU A 15 9.89 -4.15 13.42
C GLU A 15 8.72 -4.06 14.40
N SER A 16 8.68 -3.01 15.22
CA SER A 16 7.61 -2.77 16.19
C SER A 16 6.23 -2.52 15.54
N ASP A 17 6.17 -2.28 14.25
CA ASP A 17 4.90 -2.08 13.54
C ASP A 17 4.29 -3.39 13.05
N ILE A 18 5.07 -4.48 12.99
CA ILE A 18 4.64 -5.74 12.37
C ILE A 18 3.40 -6.34 13.05
N GLY A 19 3.36 -6.33 14.38
CA GLY A 19 2.21 -6.86 15.11
C GLY A 19 0.91 -6.17 14.74
N TRP A 20 0.94 -4.86 14.63
CA TRP A 20 -0.22 -4.08 14.20
C TRP A 20 -0.62 -4.41 12.75
N ILE A 21 0.37 -4.54 11.87
CA ILE A 21 0.13 -4.88 10.45
C ILE A 21 -0.58 -6.23 10.34
N ILE A 22 -0.09 -7.25 11.05
CA ILE A 22 -0.68 -8.59 11.03
C ILE A 22 -2.12 -8.54 11.56
N ALA A 23 -2.38 -7.75 12.60
CA ALA A 23 -3.74 -7.58 13.12
C ALA A 23 -4.68 -7.01 12.06
N GLN A 24 -4.21 -6.07 11.24
CA GLN A 24 -5.01 -5.51 10.15
C GLN A 24 -5.26 -6.54 9.05
N GLU A 25 -4.27 -7.35 8.73
CA GLU A 25 -4.40 -8.40 7.71
C GLU A 25 -5.41 -9.48 8.12
N ASN A 26 -5.52 -9.76 9.42
CA ASN A 26 -6.45 -10.76 9.95
C ASN A 26 -7.86 -10.24 10.17
N ASP A 27 -8.09 -8.94 10.00
CA ASP A 27 -9.44 -8.37 10.08
C ASP A 27 -10.32 -8.99 9.00
N GLU A 28 -11.54 -9.41 9.34
CA GLU A 28 -12.42 -10.12 8.42
C GLU A 28 -12.71 -9.36 7.13
N GLU A 29 -12.82 -8.03 7.20
CA GLU A 29 -13.06 -7.21 6.01
C GLU A 29 -11.87 -7.23 5.07
N ASN A 30 -10.65 -7.33 5.60
CA ASN A 30 -9.42 -7.26 4.81
C ASN A 30 -8.99 -8.62 4.29
N ARG A 31 -9.10 -9.69 5.09
CA ARG A 31 -8.66 -11.06 4.73
C ARG A 31 -9.19 -11.56 3.39
N ARG A 32 -10.35 -11.08 2.99
CA ARG A 32 -11.02 -11.50 1.75
C ARG A 32 -10.25 -11.07 0.51
N PHE A 33 -9.45 -10.01 0.62
CA PHE A 33 -8.84 -9.35 -0.53
C PHE A 33 -7.32 -9.27 -0.46
N ILE A 34 -6.69 -9.82 0.57
CA ILE A 34 -5.25 -9.74 0.73
C ILE A 34 -4.67 -11.05 1.26
N TRP A 35 -3.37 -11.24 1.03
CA TRP A 35 -2.60 -12.32 1.60
C TRP A 35 -2.18 -11.93 3.02
N VAL A 36 -2.44 -12.80 3.99
CA VAL A 36 -2.02 -12.59 5.38
C VAL A 36 -0.59 -13.09 5.53
N GLY A 37 0.33 -12.17 5.86
CA GLY A 37 1.73 -12.50 6.05
C GLY A 37 2.04 -12.97 7.45
N THR A 38 3.20 -13.59 7.60
CA THR A 38 3.74 -13.95 8.92
C THR A 38 4.69 -12.85 9.40
N TYR A 39 5.04 -12.91 10.68
CA TYR A 39 6.02 -11.99 11.27
C TYR A 39 7.36 -12.07 10.51
N GLU A 40 7.83 -13.28 10.24
CA GLU A 40 9.10 -13.52 9.54
C GLU A 40 9.06 -12.98 8.10
N GLU A 41 7.94 -13.14 7.42
CA GLU A 41 7.78 -12.62 6.06
C GLU A 41 7.86 -11.09 6.06
N HIS A 42 7.18 -10.42 6.99
CA HIS A 42 7.23 -8.96 7.08
C HIS A 42 8.61 -8.44 7.48
N LEU A 43 9.29 -9.18 8.37
CA LEU A 43 10.65 -8.82 8.75
C LEU A 43 11.60 -8.90 7.54
N ALA A 44 11.44 -9.95 6.73
CA ALA A 44 12.21 -10.10 5.49
C ALA A 44 11.93 -8.98 4.49
N GLU A 45 10.67 -8.55 4.38
CA GLU A 45 10.29 -7.43 3.51
C GLU A 45 10.96 -6.13 3.93
N ILE A 46 11.05 -5.88 5.24
CA ILE A 46 11.73 -4.68 5.77
C ILE A 46 13.21 -4.70 5.38
N ALA A 47 13.83 -5.87 5.40
CA ALA A 47 15.26 -6.03 5.10
C ALA A 47 15.58 -6.04 3.61
N ASP A 48 14.59 -6.34 2.75
CA ASP A 48 14.81 -6.49 1.32
C ASP A 48 14.88 -5.12 0.62
N PRO A 49 15.96 -4.81 -0.10
CA PRO A 49 16.09 -3.52 -0.79
C PRO A 49 15.05 -3.30 -1.90
N GLY A 50 14.44 -4.36 -2.42
CA GLY A 50 13.40 -4.27 -3.45
C GLY A 50 12.00 -4.06 -2.89
N HIS A 51 11.82 -4.20 -1.59
CA HIS A 51 10.51 -4.02 -0.96
C HIS A 51 10.48 -2.78 -0.08
N ARG A 52 9.28 -2.21 0.08
CA ARG A 52 9.01 -1.18 1.08
C ARG A 52 7.74 -1.56 1.82
N LEU A 53 7.88 -1.92 3.09
CA LEU A 53 6.75 -2.10 3.99
C LEU A 53 6.51 -0.75 4.63
N LEU A 54 5.33 -0.17 4.41
CA LEU A 54 5.05 1.21 4.77
C LEU A 54 3.88 1.28 5.75
N VAL A 55 4.00 2.16 6.73
CA VAL A 55 2.91 2.48 7.65
C VAL A 55 2.36 3.84 7.28
N ILE A 56 1.05 3.94 7.25
CA ILE A 56 0.35 5.19 6.97
C ILE A 56 -0.16 5.72 8.30
N ARG A 57 0.30 6.92 8.67
CA ARG A 57 -0.04 7.58 9.94
C ARG A 57 -0.71 8.91 9.70
N ARG A 58 -1.49 9.37 10.68
CA ARG A 58 -1.99 10.73 10.66
C ARG A 58 -0.85 11.68 11.04
N LYS A 59 -0.73 12.80 10.33
CA LYS A 59 0.31 13.80 10.59
C LYS A 59 0.13 14.52 11.92
N ASP A 60 -1.12 14.64 12.37
CA ASP A 60 -1.45 15.33 13.61
C ASP A 60 -1.20 14.47 14.86
N GLY A 61 -0.66 13.27 14.69
CA GLY A 61 -0.36 12.36 15.78
C GLY A 61 0.45 11.18 15.30
N VAL A 62 0.43 10.09 16.10
CA VAL A 62 1.17 8.87 15.79
C VAL A 62 0.25 7.71 15.43
N GLU A 63 -1.05 7.98 15.31
CA GLU A 63 -2.03 6.94 15.05
C GLU A 63 -1.84 6.33 13.66
N ARG A 64 -1.74 5.00 13.63
CA ARG A 64 -1.68 4.25 12.37
C ARG A 64 -3.08 4.16 11.78
N VAL A 65 -3.22 4.52 10.52
CA VAL A 65 -4.50 4.44 9.81
C VAL A 65 -4.48 3.41 8.69
N GLY A 66 -3.32 2.88 8.36
CA GLY A 66 -3.19 1.87 7.33
C GLY A 66 -1.75 1.41 7.13
N TYR A 67 -1.57 0.49 6.19
CA TYR A 67 -0.24 0.09 5.74
C TYR A 67 -0.27 -0.24 4.26
N ALA A 68 0.91 -0.28 3.65
CA ALA A 68 1.08 -0.70 2.27
C ALA A 68 2.34 -1.54 2.14
N LEU A 69 2.32 -2.48 1.20
CA LEU A 69 3.50 -3.23 0.80
C LEU A 69 3.76 -2.94 -0.66
N VAL A 70 4.98 -2.50 -0.97
CA VAL A 70 5.39 -2.08 -2.30
C VAL A 70 6.61 -2.88 -2.73
N HIS A 71 6.63 -3.29 -3.99
CA HIS A 71 7.82 -3.86 -4.62
C HIS A 71 8.33 -2.92 -5.70
N LEU A 72 9.61 -2.57 -5.63
CA LEU A 72 10.27 -1.67 -6.56
C LEU A 72 11.21 -2.46 -7.46
N ASP A 73 10.90 -2.50 -8.74
CA ASP A 73 11.79 -3.10 -9.74
C ASP A 73 12.54 -1.96 -10.44
N PHE A 74 13.71 -1.64 -9.94
CA PHE A 74 14.53 -0.54 -10.46
C PHE A 74 15.02 -0.81 -11.88
N LYS A 75 15.26 -2.06 -12.22
CA LYS A 75 15.75 -2.42 -13.55
C LYS A 75 14.69 -2.20 -14.62
N SER A 76 13.45 -2.59 -14.33
CA SER A 76 12.32 -2.46 -15.26
C SER A 76 11.54 -1.17 -15.05
N GLU A 77 11.88 -0.38 -14.03
CA GLU A 77 11.21 0.88 -13.69
C GLU A 77 9.72 0.68 -13.42
N ARG A 78 9.41 -0.34 -12.61
CA ARG A 78 8.04 -0.69 -12.24
C ARG A 78 7.82 -0.55 -10.75
N PHE A 79 6.71 0.09 -10.40
CA PHE A 79 6.24 0.22 -9.04
C PHE A 79 5.02 -0.68 -8.88
N GLU A 80 5.16 -1.72 -8.07
CA GLU A 80 4.05 -2.64 -7.78
C GLU A 80 3.51 -2.35 -6.39
N LEU A 81 2.24 -1.97 -6.31
CA LEU A 81 1.55 -1.90 -5.03
C LEU A 81 0.98 -3.29 -4.75
N ARG A 82 1.64 -4.04 -3.87
CA ARG A 82 1.25 -5.43 -3.58
C ARG A 82 0.06 -5.49 -2.65
N ARG A 83 0.01 -4.62 -1.65
CA ARG A 83 -1.12 -4.52 -0.70
C ARG A 83 -1.27 -3.10 -0.24
N ILE A 84 -2.53 -2.72 0.00
CA ILE A 84 -2.85 -1.51 0.75
C ILE A 84 -4.08 -1.81 1.60
N VAL A 85 -3.98 -1.50 2.88
CA VAL A 85 -5.06 -1.71 3.84
C VAL A 85 -5.26 -0.43 4.63
N ILE A 86 -6.50 0.05 4.65
CA ILE A 86 -6.87 1.24 5.41
C ILE A 86 -7.73 0.77 6.61
N ALA A 87 -7.22 0.98 7.82
CA ALA A 87 -7.92 0.61 9.05
C ALA A 87 -9.09 1.53 9.36
N GLN A 88 -8.94 2.82 9.04
CA GLN A 88 -10.01 3.82 9.25
C GLN A 88 -10.68 4.12 7.92
N LYS A 89 -11.66 3.30 7.55
CA LYS A 89 -12.35 3.39 6.28
C LYS A 89 -13.33 4.55 6.23
N GLY A 90 -13.67 4.98 5.01
CA GLY A 90 -14.67 6.03 4.78
C GLY A 90 -14.18 7.46 4.99
N ARG A 91 -12.88 7.68 5.16
CA ARG A 91 -12.29 9.01 5.39
C ARG A 91 -11.45 9.54 4.22
N GLY A 92 -11.38 8.79 3.13
CA GLY A 92 -10.57 9.18 1.97
C GLY A 92 -9.08 8.92 2.09
N TYR A 93 -8.63 8.20 3.12
CA TYR A 93 -7.21 7.92 3.33
C TYR A 93 -6.63 7.01 2.26
N GLY A 94 -7.43 6.09 1.73
CA GLY A 94 -7.00 5.23 0.64
C GLY A 94 -6.65 6.01 -0.62
N ARG A 95 -7.53 6.92 -1.03
CA ARG A 95 -7.28 7.76 -2.19
C ARG A 95 -6.07 8.66 -1.98
N GLU A 96 -5.99 9.30 -0.82
CA GLU A 96 -4.88 10.21 -0.50
C GLU A 96 -3.55 9.48 -0.52
N SER A 97 -3.50 8.26 0.04
CA SER A 97 -2.30 7.42 0.05
C SER A 97 -1.90 6.98 -1.37
N MET A 98 -2.88 6.55 -2.17
CA MET A 98 -2.64 6.11 -3.54
C MET A 98 -2.09 7.25 -4.39
N GLU A 99 -2.66 8.44 -4.29
CA GLU A 99 -2.18 9.60 -5.02
C GLU A 99 -0.73 9.93 -4.67
N ALA A 100 -0.38 9.85 -3.38
CA ALA A 100 0.98 10.10 -2.92
C ALA A 100 1.96 9.05 -3.46
N LEU A 101 1.57 7.77 -3.43
CA LEU A 101 2.43 6.69 -3.94
C LEU A 101 2.62 6.77 -5.45
N MET A 102 1.56 7.09 -6.19
CA MET A 102 1.66 7.26 -7.64
C MET A 102 2.55 8.45 -8.00
N LYS A 103 2.39 9.56 -7.29
CA LYS A 103 3.24 10.74 -7.49
C LYS A 103 4.70 10.41 -7.21
N TYR A 104 4.97 9.68 -6.14
CA TYR A 104 6.33 9.25 -5.80
C TYR A 104 6.93 8.37 -6.90
N ALA A 105 6.16 7.41 -7.40
CA ALA A 105 6.62 6.51 -8.46
C ALA A 105 6.99 7.26 -9.74
N PHE A 106 6.14 8.16 -10.20
CA PHE A 106 6.34 8.84 -11.49
C PHE A 106 7.21 10.08 -11.39
N GLU A 107 7.08 10.87 -10.35
CA GLU A 107 7.79 12.14 -10.24
C GLU A 107 9.13 12.04 -9.51
N THR A 108 9.23 11.22 -8.48
CA THR A 108 10.46 11.07 -7.71
C THR A 108 11.33 9.95 -8.25
N LEU A 109 10.78 8.75 -8.40
CA LEU A 109 11.54 7.60 -8.92
C LEU A 109 11.68 7.63 -10.42
N LYS A 110 10.84 8.37 -11.13
CA LYS A 110 10.81 8.43 -12.60
C LYS A 110 10.53 7.06 -13.23
N PHE A 111 9.73 6.25 -12.55
CA PHE A 111 9.36 4.93 -13.05
C PHE A 111 8.33 5.05 -14.18
N ASN A 112 8.32 4.05 -15.07
CA ASN A 112 7.42 4.00 -16.23
C ASN A 112 6.06 3.43 -15.90
N ARG A 113 5.97 2.58 -14.88
CA ARG A 113 4.74 1.84 -14.61
C ARG A 113 4.44 1.78 -13.12
N PHE A 114 3.18 2.04 -12.81
CA PHE A 114 2.57 1.79 -11.50
C PHE A 114 1.47 0.76 -11.73
N TRP A 115 1.51 -0.36 -11.03
CA TRP A 115 0.52 -1.41 -11.23
C TRP A 115 0.18 -2.12 -9.93
N LEU A 116 -0.97 -2.78 -9.95
CA LEU A 116 -1.42 -3.61 -8.84
C LEU A 116 -2.35 -4.70 -9.36
N ASP A 117 -2.49 -5.75 -8.56
CA ASP A 117 -3.50 -6.77 -8.77
C ASP A 117 -4.64 -6.53 -7.79
N VAL A 118 -5.86 -6.81 -8.21
CA VAL A 118 -7.02 -6.68 -7.36
C VAL A 118 -7.99 -7.83 -7.64
N TYR A 119 -8.57 -8.39 -6.59
CA TYR A 119 -9.58 -9.44 -6.77
C TYR A 119 -10.80 -8.89 -7.48
N PRO A 120 -11.40 -9.67 -8.43
CA PRO A 120 -12.55 -9.18 -9.22
C PRO A 120 -13.77 -8.81 -8.39
N ASP A 121 -13.95 -9.41 -7.22
CA ASP A 121 -15.07 -9.13 -6.32
C ASP A 121 -14.81 -7.96 -5.36
N ASN A 122 -13.63 -7.34 -5.42
CA ASN A 122 -13.33 -6.14 -4.64
C ASN A 122 -13.83 -4.89 -5.38
N ALA A 123 -15.14 -4.72 -5.41
CA ALA A 123 -15.77 -3.63 -6.18
C ALA A 123 -15.35 -2.24 -5.69
N VAL A 124 -15.19 -2.07 -4.38
CA VAL A 124 -14.79 -0.78 -3.78
C VAL A 124 -13.38 -0.42 -4.22
N GLY A 125 -12.44 -1.38 -4.17
CA GLY A 125 -11.07 -1.18 -4.60
C GLY A 125 -10.98 -0.86 -6.08
N ILE A 126 -11.66 -1.64 -6.92
CA ILE A 126 -11.67 -1.43 -8.37
C ILE A 126 -12.17 -0.04 -8.72
N LYS A 127 -13.26 0.39 -8.11
CA LYS A 127 -13.82 1.72 -8.35
C LYS A 127 -12.85 2.83 -7.98
N LEU A 128 -12.17 2.69 -6.86
CA LEU A 128 -11.15 3.65 -6.43
C LEU A 128 -10.01 3.71 -7.45
N TYR A 129 -9.47 2.55 -7.84
CA TYR A 129 -8.32 2.49 -8.74
C TYR A 129 -8.66 3.06 -10.12
N GLU A 130 -9.83 2.73 -10.65
CA GLU A 130 -10.28 3.29 -11.93
C GLU A 130 -10.48 4.81 -11.85
N SER A 131 -11.00 5.31 -10.72
CA SER A 131 -11.18 6.75 -10.52
C SER A 131 -9.86 7.51 -10.47
N LEU A 132 -8.75 6.81 -10.15
CA LEU A 132 -7.42 7.39 -10.14
C LEU A 132 -6.71 7.30 -11.49
N GLY A 133 -7.39 6.78 -12.50
CA GLY A 133 -6.85 6.66 -13.85
C GLY A 133 -6.12 5.36 -14.16
N LEU A 134 -6.20 4.39 -13.25
CA LEU A 134 -5.62 3.07 -13.49
C LEU A 134 -6.51 2.28 -14.44
N HIS A 135 -5.90 1.63 -15.43
CA HIS A 135 -6.60 0.83 -16.42
C HIS A 135 -6.52 -0.65 -16.08
N ARG A 136 -7.60 -1.36 -16.37
CA ARG A 136 -7.62 -2.81 -16.19
C ARG A 136 -6.95 -3.48 -17.39
N ASP A 137 -5.82 -4.16 -17.14
CA ASP A 137 -5.13 -4.92 -18.18
C ASP A 137 -5.64 -6.35 -18.31
N GLY A 138 -6.20 -6.91 -17.24
CA GLY A 138 -6.75 -8.25 -17.22
C GLY A 138 -7.45 -8.54 -15.92
N VAL A 139 -8.00 -9.74 -15.79
CA VAL A 139 -8.70 -10.18 -14.59
C VAL A 139 -7.96 -11.36 -13.98
N LEU A 140 -7.62 -11.27 -12.68
CA LEU A 140 -7.03 -12.37 -11.93
C LEU A 140 -8.05 -13.47 -11.71
N ARG A 141 -7.62 -14.68 -11.85
CA ARG A 141 -8.45 -15.87 -11.69
C ARG A 141 -8.06 -16.67 -10.46
#